data_d6419464822676c9e368f9cdabf14944
#
_entry.id   d6419464822676c9e368f9cdabf14944
#
_cell.length_a   1.000
_cell.length_b   1.000
_cell.length_c   1.000
_cell.angle_alpha   90.00
_cell.angle_beta   90.00
_cell.angle_gamma   90.00
#
_symmetry.space_group_name_H-M   'P 1'
#
loop_
_entity.id
_entity.type
_entity.pdbx_description
1 polymer ?
#
loop_
_entity_poly.entity_id
_entity_poly.type
_entity_poly.pdbx_seq_one_letter_code
_entity_poly.pdbx_strand_id
1 'polypeptide(L)'
;MRTFALSVIALLLIADLAELQAAEPRFRPALIGNGPNALINLIDTKKLVEKGQRDGLLMFTCLVPVDGRVRHYYIYRTTPGSKLLKEEAGTALLRSHFTPAIYNGQRTEVFVIGTVVLLMADGKPHLRIYMNQNHDDVAKGNDFIAPQLVENSPDWGAGRYHPAAYKAAVNGKNSWVVLSVTADANGNQKDLTVREEEPPGFGVGTAAKDVFAKARWIPGFRNGRPVECTFDFTTWVVSWRIPIEERP
;
A
#
# COMPACT_ATOMS: atom_id res chain seq x y z
N MET A 1 -29.45 47.70 26.59
CA MET A 1 -29.65 46.27 26.76
C MET A 1 -29.64 45.42 25.46
N ARG A 2 -29.73 46.04 24.25
CA ARG A 2 -29.73 45.27 22.97
C ARG A 2 -28.35 44.86 22.46
N THR A 3 -27.27 45.51 22.85
CA THR A 3 -25.91 45.21 22.42
C THR A 3 -25.27 44.01 23.12
N PHE A 4 -25.67 43.67 24.34
CA PHE A 4 -25.15 42.52 25.09
C PHE A 4 -25.64 41.16 24.53
N ALA A 5 -26.87 41.11 24.01
CA ALA A 5 -27.44 39.88 23.45
C ALA A 5 -26.79 39.43 22.15
N LEU A 6 -26.38 40.36 21.29
CA LEU A 6 -25.72 40.09 20.04
C LEU A 6 -24.27 39.53 20.22
N SER A 7 -23.56 39.97 21.27
CA SER A 7 -22.21 39.48 21.57
C SER A 7 -22.23 38.05 22.12
N VAL A 8 -23.24 37.65 22.89
CA VAL A 8 -23.37 36.27 23.42
C VAL A 8 -23.73 35.28 22.31
N ILE A 9 -24.59 35.65 21.37
CA ILE A 9 -24.96 34.80 20.23
C ILE A 9 -23.78 34.59 19.29
N ALA A 10 -22.95 35.61 19.05
CA ALA A 10 -21.73 35.49 18.23
C ALA A 10 -20.67 34.55 18.87
N LEU A 11 -20.54 34.59 20.22
CA LEU A 11 -19.61 33.70 20.94
C LEU A 11 -20.10 32.25 20.93
N LEU A 12 -21.37 31.98 21.00
CA LEU A 12 -21.95 30.63 20.93
C LEU A 12 -21.80 30.04 19.53
N LEU A 13 -21.97 30.83 18.46
CA LEU A 13 -21.76 30.38 17.08
C LEU A 13 -20.31 30.08 16.77
N ILE A 14 -19.35 30.78 17.40
CA ILE A 14 -17.91 30.50 17.22
C ILE A 14 -17.51 29.22 17.97
N ALA A 15 -18.08 28.93 19.11
CA ALA A 15 -17.88 27.69 19.86
C ALA A 15 -18.39 26.47 19.10
N ASP A 16 -19.56 26.51 18.45
CA ASP A 16 -20.11 25.45 17.62
C ASP A 16 -19.28 25.21 16.33
N LEU A 17 -18.64 26.24 15.79
CA LEU A 17 -17.77 26.10 14.63
C LEU A 17 -16.39 25.48 14.97
N ALA A 18 -15.95 25.57 16.22
CA ALA A 18 -14.72 24.92 16.68
C ALA A 18 -14.88 23.42 16.93
N GLU A 19 -16.10 22.96 17.23
CA GLU A 19 -16.38 21.52 17.41
C GLU A 19 -16.55 20.75 16.07
N LEU A 20 -16.64 21.43 14.93
CA LEU A 20 -16.81 20.80 13.62
C LEU A 20 -15.51 20.34 12.95
N GLN A 21 -14.38 20.48 13.59
CA GLN A 21 -13.18 19.74 13.17
C GLN A 21 -13.36 18.29 13.64
N ALA A 22 -13.98 17.49 12.78
CA ALA A 22 -14.11 16.06 13.03
C ALA A 22 -12.75 15.51 13.41
N ALA A 23 -12.63 14.95 14.63
CA ALA A 23 -11.40 14.35 15.09
C ALA A 23 -10.90 13.36 14.04
N GLU A 24 -9.62 13.43 13.71
CA GLU A 24 -9.02 12.49 12.76
C GLU A 24 -9.32 11.05 13.22
N PRO A 25 -9.76 10.16 12.32
CA PRO A 25 -10.10 8.79 12.70
C PRO A 25 -8.88 8.08 13.29
N ARG A 26 -9.10 7.15 14.19
CA ARG A 26 -7.99 6.34 14.74
C ARG A 26 -7.17 5.66 13.66
N PHE A 27 -7.85 5.07 12.66
CA PHE A 27 -7.23 4.45 11.49
C PHE A 27 -7.92 4.92 10.22
N ARG A 28 -7.12 5.21 9.22
CA ARG A 28 -7.53 5.41 7.83
C ARG A 28 -6.45 4.84 6.92
N PRO A 29 -6.75 3.92 6.01
CA PRO A 29 -5.77 3.46 5.04
C PRO A 29 -5.37 4.60 4.09
N ALA A 30 -4.17 4.51 3.53
CA ALA A 30 -3.86 5.30 2.36
C ALA A 30 -4.79 4.89 1.23
N LEU A 31 -5.37 5.87 0.52
CA LEU A 31 -6.34 5.63 -0.54
C LEU A 31 -5.84 6.24 -1.85
N ILE A 32 -6.19 5.61 -2.97
CA ILE A 32 -5.83 6.09 -4.31
C ILE A 32 -6.35 7.52 -4.58
N GLY A 33 -7.44 7.91 -3.88
CA GLY A 33 -8.09 9.19 -4.13
C GLY A 33 -8.93 9.19 -5.42
N ASN A 34 -9.50 10.34 -5.74
CA ASN A 34 -10.37 10.55 -6.90
C ASN A 34 -10.04 11.83 -7.70
N GLY A 35 -9.02 12.57 -7.27
CA GLY A 35 -8.58 13.80 -7.93
C GLY A 35 -7.81 13.58 -9.23
N PRO A 36 -7.39 14.64 -9.93
CA PRO A 36 -6.68 14.55 -11.21
C PRO A 36 -5.35 13.78 -11.11
N ASN A 37 -4.74 13.76 -9.93
CA ASN A 37 -3.50 13.02 -9.65
C ASN A 37 -3.78 11.64 -9.01
N ALA A 38 -5.01 11.16 -9.00
CA ALA A 38 -5.32 9.79 -8.58
C ALA A 38 -4.76 8.80 -9.60
N LEU A 39 -4.21 7.68 -9.12
CA LEU A 39 -3.56 6.68 -9.98
C LEU A 39 -4.46 6.24 -11.16
N ILE A 40 -5.76 6.04 -10.90
CA ILE A 40 -6.72 5.63 -11.92
C ILE A 40 -6.88 6.65 -13.06
N ASN A 41 -6.71 7.94 -12.77
CA ASN A 41 -6.84 9.03 -13.73
C ASN A 41 -5.54 9.33 -14.48
N LEU A 42 -4.41 8.80 -14.00
CA LEU A 42 -3.09 8.99 -14.60
C LEU A 42 -2.72 7.90 -15.62
N ILE A 43 -3.43 6.77 -15.61
CA ILE A 43 -3.20 5.68 -16.56
C ILE A 43 -4.03 5.97 -17.84
N ASP A 44 -3.34 6.29 -18.92
CA ASP A 44 -3.97 6.59 -20.22
C ASP A 44 -4.35 5.29 -20.95
N THR A 45 -5.58 4.83 -20.69
CA THR A 45 -6.11 3.60 -21.29
C THR A 45 -6.27 3.70 -22.80
N LYS A 46 -6.58 4.90 -23.34
CA LYS A 46 -6.72 5.12 -24.79
C LYS A 46 -5.38 4.90 -25.49
N LYS A 47 -4.34 5.55 -24.99
CA LYS A 47 -2.96 5.38 -25.50
C LYS A 47 -2.48 3.94 -25.38
N LEU A 48 -2.84 3.22 -24.29
CA LEU A 48 -2.51 1.80 -24.13
C LEU A 48 -3.14 0.96 -25.24
N VAL A 49 -4.43 1.14 -25.52
CA VAL A 49 -5.15 0.41 -26.56
C VAL A 49 -4.61 0.73 -27.96
N GLU A 50 -4.34 2.01 -28.26
CA GLU A 50 -3.73 2.45 -29.51
C GLU A 50 -2.37 1.79 -29.76
N LYS A 51 -1.60 1.54 -28.72
CA LYS A 51 -0.32 0.81 -28.77
C LYS A 51 -0.46 -0.71 -28.79
N GLY A 52 -1.68 -1.23 -28.77
CA GLY A 52 -1.95 -2.67 -28.85
C GLY A 52 -2.06 -3.39 -27.51
N GLN A 53 -2.10 -2.68 -26.37
CA GLN A 53 -2.40 -3.31 -25.09
C GLN A 53 -3.80 -3.92 -25.12
N ARG A 54 -3.89 -5.17 -24.69
CA ARG A 54 -5.14 -5.93 -24.48
C ARG A 54 -5.37 -6.10 -22.98
N ASP A 55 -6.13 -7.13 -22.60
CA ASP A 55 -6.32 -7.50 -21.21
C ASP A 55 -4.98 -7.63 -20.52
N GLY A 56 -4.93 -7.19 -19.27
CA GLY A 56 -3.72 -7.24 -18.48
C GLY A 56 -3.98 -7.01 -17.02
N LEU A 57 -3.12 -7.64 -16.20
CA LEU A 57 -3.12 -7.47 -14.76
C LEU A 57 -1.69 -7.24 -14.30
N LEU A 58 -1.53 -6.38 -13.33
CA LEU A 58 -0.28 -6.25 -12.57
C LEU A 58 -0.56 -6.09 -11.09
N MET A 59 0.38 -6.58 -10.29
CA MET A 59 0.40 -6.37 -8.84
C MET A 59 1.58 -5.49 -8.48
N PHE A 60 1.33 -4.53 -7.60
CA PHE A 60 2.33 -3.57 -7.16
C PHE A 60 2.35 -3.40 -5.66
N THR A 61 3.46 -2.91 -5.17
CA THR A 61 3.57 -2.26 -3.86
C THR A 61 4.17 -0.89 -4.05
N CYS A 62 3.81 0.05 -3.19
CA CYS A 62 4.40 1.38 -3.17
C CYS A 62 4.48 1.95 -1.76
N LEU A 63 5.44 2.84 -1.54
CA LEU A 63 5.58 3.61 -0.32
C LEU A 63 4.79 4.90 -0.48
N VAL A 64 3.83 5.12 0.43
CA VAL A 64 3.00 6.33 0.49
C VAL A 64 3.38 7.11 1.74
N PRO A 65 4.13 8.21 1.61
CA PRO A 65 4.52 9.07 2.71
C PRO A 65 3.35 9.90 3.26
N VAL A 66 3.61 10.67 4.33
CA VAL A 66 2.64 11.55 4.97
C VAL A 66 2.11 12.68 4.06
N ASP A 67 2.84 13.03 2.99
CA ASP A 67 2.40 13.97 1.96
C ASP A 67 1.58 13.33 0.84
N GLY A 68 1.43 12.00 0.85
CA GLY A 68 0.67 11.23 -0.13
C GLY A 68 1.36 10.99 -1.47
N ARG A 69 2.54 11.55 -1.73
CA ARG A 69 3.26 11.39 -3.01
C ARG A 69 4.04 10.10 -3.02
N VAL A 70 3.74 9.20 -3.95
CA VAL A 70 4.47 7.93 -4.09
C VAL A 70 5.95 8.21 -4.41
N ARG A 71 6.86 7.68 -3.59
CA ARG A 71 8.30 7.84 -3.77
C ARG A 71 8.98 6.62 -4.35
N HIS A 72 8.50 5.44 -3.96
CA HIS A 72 9.03 4.16 -4.39
C HIS A 72 7.90 3.21 -4.72
N TYR A 73 8.06 2.46 -5.78
CA TYR A 73 7.13 1.40 -6.15
C TYR A 73 7.89 0.19 -6.68
N TYR A 74 7.23 -0.97 -6.63
CA TYR A 74 7.69 -2.18 -7.27
C TYR A 74 6.52 -2.94 -7.88
N ILE A 75 6.60 -3.25 -9.18
CA ILE A 75 5.63 -4.09 -9.89
C ILE A 75 6.29 -5.46 -10.03
N TYR A 76 5.82 -6.43 -9.27
CA TYR A 76 6.49 -7.73 -9.11
C TYR A 76 5.77 -8.88 -9.82
N ARG A 77 4.50 -8.71 -10.17
CA ARG A 77 3.73 -9.70 -10.91
C ARG A 77 2.96 -9.02 -12.03
N THR A 78 2.97 -9.65 -13.22
CA THR A 78 2.21 -9.22 -14.38
C THR A 78 1.71 -10.43 -15.14
N THR A 79 0.56 -10.32 -15.79
CA THR A 79 0.14 -11.32 -16.77
C THR A 79 0.95 -11.20 -18.06
N PRO A 80 1.10 -12.28 -18.85
CA PRO A 80 1.72 -12.21 -20.17
C PRO A 80 1.07 -11.11 -21.03
N GLY A 81 1.86 -10.39 -21.81
CA GLY A 81 1.39 -9.30 -22.68
C GLY A 81 1.16 -7.95 -21.98
N SER A 82 1.38 -7.83 -20.66
CA SER A 82 1.12 -6.59 -19.89
C SER A 82 2.32 -5.62 -19.85
N LYS A 83 3.26 -5.70 -20.80
CA LYS A 83 4.45 -4.83 -20.80
C LYS A 83 4.09 -3.35 -20.85
N LEU A 84 3.21 -2.96 -21.77
CA LEU A 84 2.80 -1.56 -21.93
C LEU A 84 2.03 -1.07 -20.70
N LEU A 85 1.14 -1.89 -20.15
CA LEU A 85 0.42 -1.59 -18.91
C LEU A 85 1.40 -1.39 -17.74
N LYS A 86 2.44 -2.25 -17.62
CA LYS A 86 3.47 -2.13 -16.59
C LYS A 86 4.24 -0.81 -16.67
N GLU A 87 4.64 -0.40 -17.87
CA GLU A 87 5.38 0.85 -18.12
C GLU A 87 4.51 2.08 -17.80
N GLU A 88 3.27 2.09 -18.26
CA GLU A 88 2.33 3.17 -18.02
C GLU A 88 1.96 3.29 -16.52
N ALA A 89 1.61 2.17 -15.88
CA ALA A 89 1.27 2.14 -14.47
C ALA A 89 2.46 2.55 -13.57
N GLY A 90 3.69 2.17 -13.93
CA GLY A 90 4.89 2.59 -13.21
C GLY A 90 5.11 4.09 -13.26
N THR A 91 4.94 4.70 -14.43
CA THR A 91 5.00 6.16 -14.60
C THR A 91 3.87 6.86 -13.83
N ALA A 92 2.65 6.30 -13.90
CA ALA A 92 1.49 6.83 -13.20
C ALA A 92 1.66 6.76 -11.67
N LEU A 93 2.21 5.66 -11.12
CA LEU A 93 2.49 5.51 -9.70
C LEU A 93 3.38 6.63 -9.16
N LEU A 94 4.50 6.96 -9.83
CA LEU A 94 5.40 8.03 -9.39
C LEU A 94 4.78 9.43 -9.45
N ARG A 95 3.76 9.62 -10.26
CA ARG A 95 3.03 10.88 -10.39
C ARG A 95 1.78 10.95 -9.52
N SER A 96 1.38 9.81 -8.94
CA SER A 96 0.14 9.73 -8.19
C SER A 96 0.24 10.36 -6.81
N HIS A 97 -0.91 10.83 -6.35
CA HIS A 97 -1.09 11.40 -5.04
C HIS A 97 -2.20 10.65 -4.30
N PHE A 98 -1.81 9.89 -3.32
CA PHE A 98 -2.71 9.14 -2.45
C PHE A 98 -3.22 10.04 -1.31
N THR A 99 -4.41 9.75 -0.80
CA THR A 99 -4.79 10.26 0.51
C THR A 99 -3.91 9.57 1.56
N PRO A 100 -3.17 10.31 2.41
CA PRO A 100 -2.25 9.72 3.38
C PRO A 100 -2.96 8.82 4.40
N ALA A 101 -2.26 7.79 4.87
CA ALA A 101 -2.75 6.93 5.93
C ALA A 101 -2.78 7.65 7.29
N ILE A 102 -3.67 7.18 8.19
CA ILE A 102 -3.72 7.60 9.59
C ILE A 102 -3.56 6.36 10.47
N TYR A 103 -2.64 6.42 11.42
CA TYR A 103 -2.43 5.44 12.45
C TYR A 103 -2.48 6.10 13.83
N ASN A 104 -3.40 5.65 14.69
CA ASN A 104 -3.65 6.24 16.00
C ASN A 104 -3.86 7.77 15.96
N GLY A 105 -4.64 8.25 14.99
CA GLY A 105 -4.98 9.67 14.83
C GLY A 105 -3.88 10.53 14.21
N GLN A 106 -2.77 9.96 13.75
CA GLN A 106 -1.66 10.69 13.14
C GLN A 106 -1.38 10.20 11.72
N ARG A 107 -1.07 11.13 10.82
CA ARG A 107 -0.63 10.77 9.47
C ARG A 107 0.66 9.98 9.55
N THR A 108 0.72 8.89 8.81
CA THR A 108 1.88 8.00 8.83
C THR A 108 2.22 7.53 7.42
N GLU A 109 3.48 7.13 7.27
CA GLU A 109 3.99 6.52 6.05
C GLU A 109 3.67 5.02 6.06
N VAL A 110 3.18 4.50 4.93
CA VAL A 110 2.78 3.10 4.81
C VAL A 110 3.24 2.49 3.49
N PHE A 111 3.49 1.17 3.52
CA PHE A 111 3.53 0.37 2.30
C PHE A 111 2.12 -0.08 1.93
N VAL A 112 1.75 0.22 0.70
CA VAL A 112 0.49 -0.15 0.08
C VAL A 112 0.72 -1.26 -0.92
N ILE A 113 -0.16 -2.25 -0.93
CA ILE A 113 -0.24 -3.26 -1.99
C ILE A 113 -1.49 -3.02 -2.84
N GLY A 114 -1.41 -3.32 -4.13
CA GLY A 114 -2.55 -3.16 -5.02
C GLY A 114 -2.45 -3.97 -6.30
N THR A 115 -3.59 -4.04 -6.99
CA THR A 115 -3.74 -4.73 -8.27
C THR A 115 -4.38 -3.78 -9.28
N VAL A 116 -3.73 -3.62 -10.43
CA VAL A 116 -4.30 -2.91 -11.59
C VAL A 116 -4.81 -3.95 -12.58
N VAL A 117 -6.06 -3.82 -13.00
CA VAL A 117 -6.70 -4.70 -13.97
C VAL A 117 -7.19 -3.85 -15.13
N LEU A 118 -6.73 -4.17 -16.34
CA LEU A 118 -7.24 -3.63 -17.59
C LEU A 118 -7.96 -4.75 -18.34
N LEU A 119 -9.23 -4.55 -18.65
CA LEU A 119 -10.04 -5.49 -19.41
C LEU A 119 -10.65 -4.81 -20.63
N MET A 120 -10.67 -5.51 -21.75
CA MET A 120 -11.39 -5.08 -22.94
C MET A 120 -12.78 -5.68 -22.93
N ALA A 121 -13.81 -4.85 -22.80
CA ALA A 121 -15.21 -5.27 -22.89
C ALA A 121 -15.94 -4.39 -23.89
N ASP A 122 -16.68 -4.99 -24.80
CA ASP A 122 -17.42 -4.28 -25.89
C ASP A 122 -16.54 -3.34 -26.71
N GLY A 123 -15.28 -3.74 -26.95
CA GLY A 123 -14.28 -2.96 -27.68
C GLY A 123 -13.72 -1.75 -26.93
N LYS A 124 -14.05 -1.58 -25.65
CA LYS A 124 -13.60 -0.46 -24.82
C LYS A 124 -12.72 -0.94 -23.65
N PRO A 125 -11.71 -0.15 -23.26
CA PRO A 125 -10.89 -0.46 -22.09
C PRO A 125 -11.64 -0.13 -20.80
N HIS A 126 -11.62 -1.07 -19.86
CA HIS A 126 -12.12 -0.90 -18.50
C HIS A 126 -10.95 -1.07 -17.53
N LEU A 127 -10.55 0.03 -16.88
CA LEU A 127 -9.51 0.05 -15.88
C LEU A 127 -10.12 -0.04 -14.49
N ARG A 128 -9.57 -0.95 -13.67
CA ARG A 128 -9.89 -1.04 -12.24
C ARG A 128 -8.62 -1.14 -11.43
N ILE A 129 -8.63 -0.56 -10.25
CA ILE A 129 -7.50 -0.63 -9.31
C ILE A 129 -8.05 -1.04 -7.96
N TYR A 130 -7.50 -2.13 -7.44
CA TYR A 130 -7.85 -2.68 -6.13
C TYR A 130 -6.69 -2.42 -5.17
N MET A 131 -7.02 -2.04 -3.94
CA MET A 131 -6.06 -1.87 -2.84
C MET A 131 -5.82 -3.17 -2.08
N ASN A 132 -5.81 -4.26 -2.80
CA ASN A 132 -5.57 -5.61 -2.29
C ASN A 132 -5.04 -6.51 -3.42
N GLN A 133 -4.65 -7.73 -3.05
CA GLN A 133 -4.14 -8.75 -3.96
C GLN A 133 -4.83 -10.09 -3.74
N ASN A 134 -5.91 -10.12 -2.97
CA ASN A 134 -6.71 -11.32 -2.78
C ASN A 134 -7.46 -11.62 -4.08
N HIS A 135 -7.20 -12.80 -4.66
CA HIS A 135 -7.79 -13.21 -5.93
C HIS A 135 -9.32 -13.16 -5.92
N ASP A 136 -9.95 -13.67 -4.85
CA ASP A 136 -11.40 -13.74 -4.76
C ASP A 136 -12.05 -12.36 -4.62
N ASP A 137 -11.46 -11.46 -3.81
CA ASP A 137 -11.95 -10.09 -3.66
C ASP A 137 -11.79 -9.29 -4.97
N VAL A 138 -10.65 -9.45 -5.66
CA VAL A 138 -10.39 -8.81 -6.96
C VAL A 138 -11.34 -9.33 -8.03
N ALA A 139 -11.51 -10.65 -8.13
CA ALA A 139 -12.39 -11.28 -9.11
C ALA A 139 -13.87 -10.90 -8.92
N LYS A 140 -14.31 -10.78 -7.68
CA LYS A 140 -15.68 -10.37 -7.33
C LYS A 140 -15.89 -8.85 -7.39
N GLY A 141 -14.82 -8.07 -7.57
CA GLY A 141 -14.89 -6.59 -7.55
C GLY A 141 -15.20 -6.02 -6.17
N ASN A 142 -14.84 -6.73 -5.10
CA ASN A 142 -15.15 -6.34 -3.73
C ASN A 142 -14.35 -5.12 -3.29
N ASP A 143 -15.01 -4.23 -2.53
CA ASP A 143 -14.38 -3.12 -1.83
C ASP A 143 -13.68 -3.63 -0.56
N PHE A 144 -12.48 -4.17 -0.77
CA PHE A 144 -11.58 -4.59 0.28
C PHE A 144 -10.24 -3.88 0.14
N ILE A 145 -9.81 -3.22 1.21
CA ILE A 145 -8.49 -2.62 1.32
C ILE A 145 -7.67 -3.52 2.25
N ALA A 146 -6.61 -4.11 1.72
CA ALA A 146 -5.72 -4.93 2.51
C ALA A 146 -5.00 -4.10 3.59
N PRO A 147 -4.57 -4.71 4.71
CA PRO A 147 -3.74 -4.05 5.70
C PRO A 147 -2.51 -3.40 5.07
N GLN A 148 -2.10 -2.26 5.62
CA GLN A 148 -0.96 -1.49 5.14
C GLN A 148 0.11 -1.42 6.21
N LEU A 149 1.34 -1.78 5.86
CA LEU A 149 2.46 -1.78 6.78
C LEU A 149 2.86 -0.35 7.15
N VAL A 150 2.88 -0.04 8.46
CA VAL A 150 3.34 1.24 8.98
C VAL A 150 4.88 1.28 8.94
N GLU A 151 5.46 2.14 8.08
CA GLU A 151 6.89 2.19 7.82
C GLU A 151 7.72 2.68 9.01
N ASN A 152 7.26 3.71 9.69
CA ASN A 152 7.99 4.35 10.79
C ASN A 152 7.59 3.85 12.18
N SER A 153 7.19 2.58 12.29
CA SER A 153 6.99 1.98 13.61
C SER A 153 8.33 1.86 14.33
N PRO A 154 8.47 2.39 15.55
CA PRO A 154 9.73 2.33 16.29
C PRO A 154 10.19 0.89 16.61
N ASP A 155 9.27 -0.05 16.54
CA ASP A 155 9.50 -1.46 16.88
C ASP A 155 10.02 -2.30 15.70
N TRP A 156 9.99 -1.76 14.48
CA TRP A 156 10.46 -2.48 13.30
C TRP A 156 11.42 -1.62 12.47
N GLY A 157 12.33 -2.25 11.78
CA GLY A 157 13.32 -1.58 10.92
C GLY A 157 14.76 -1.68 11.39
N ALA A 158 15.01 -1.93 12.67
CA ALA A 158 16.34 -2.31 13.15
C ALA A 158 16.60 -3.77 12.72
N GLY A 159 17.15 -4.00 11.55
CA GLY A 159 17.43 -5.34 11.06
C GLY A 159 16.98 -5.61 9.64
N ARG A 160 16.68 -4.56 8.88
CA ARG A 160 16.33 -4.66 7.45
C ARG A 160 17.36 -5.44 6.60
N TYR A 161 18.56 -5.65 7.13
CA TYR A 161 19.67 -6.35 6.51
C TYR A 161 20.02 -7.60 7.33
N HIS A 162 19.18 -8.62 7.25
CA HIS A 162 19.50 -9.88 7.90
C HIS A 162 20.61 -10.61 7.11
N PRO A 163 21.57 -11.29 7.82
CA PRO A 163 22.69 -11.98 7.16
C PRO A 163 22.30 -12.97 6.07
N ALA A 164 21.15 -13.66 6.21
CA ALA A 164 20.67 -14.59 5.18
C ALA A 164 20.23 -13.88 3.90
N ALA A 165 19.46 -12.78 4.03
CA ALA A 165 19.06 -11.96 2.90
C ALA A 165 20.26 -11.30 2.22
N TYR A 166 21.25 -10.89 3.01
CA TYR A 166 22.53 -10.38 2.52
C TYR A 166 23.28 -11.42 1.69
N LYS A 167 23.44 -12.66 2.20
CA LYS A 167 24.08 -13.75 1.44
C LYS A 167 23.40 -14.04 0.11
N ALA A 168 22.06 -14.04 0.08
CA ALA A 168 21.30 -14.25 -1.15
C ALA A 168 21.53 -13.13 -2.16
N ALA A 169 21.52 -11.88 -1.71
CA ALA A 169 21.77 -10.71 -2.56
C ALA A 169 23.22 -10.65 -3.07
N VAL A 170 24.21 -11.02 -2.25
CA VAL A 170 25.63 -11.07 -2.61
C VAL A 170 25.91 -12.09 -3.70
N ASN A 171 25.17 -13.20 -3.73
CA ASN A 171 25.28 -14.18 -4.80
C ASN A 171 24.59 -13.73 -6.10
N GLY A 172 24.29 -12.43 -6.25
CA GLY A 172 23.68 -11.84 -7.45
C GLY A 172 22.19 -12.21 -7.62
N LYS A 173 21.57 -12.81 -6.62
CA LYS A 173 20.15 -13.18 -6.64
C LYS A 173 19.35 -12.16 -5.85
N ASN A 174 18.36 -11.56 -6.50
CA ASN A 174 17.31 -10.86 -5.78
C ASN A 174 16.56 -11.86 -4.92
N SER A 175 16.30 -11.52 -3.67
CA SER A 175 15.50 -12.36 -2.78
C SER A 175 14.16 -11.73 -2.49
N TRP A 176 13.14 -12.57 -2.37
CA TRP A 176 11.80 -12.16 -1.98
C TRP A 176 11.15 -13.21 -1.08
N VAL A 177 10.22 -12.75 -0.28
CA VAL A 177 9.46 -13.59 0.65
C VAL A 177 8.00 -13.17 0.60
N VAL A 178 7.12 -14.16 0.55
CA VAL A 178 5.69 -13.97 0.81
C VAL A 178 5.40 -14.40 2.24
N LEU A 179 4.95 -13.46 3.02
CA LEU A 179 4.48 -13.66 4.38
C LEU A 179 2.96 -13.72 4.39
N SER A 180 2.38 -14.73 5.03
CA SER A 180 0.97 -14.71 5.41
C SER A 180 0.85 -14.04 6.77
N VAL A 181 0.10 -12.96 6.82
CA VAL A 181 -0.04 -12.11 8.02
C VAL A 181 -1.51 -12.07 8.40
N THR A 182 -1.83 -12.30 9.68
CA THR A 182 -3.14 -12.02 10.25
C THR A 182 -3.06 -10.75 11.10
N ALA A 183 -3.80 -9.73 10.71
CA ALA A 183 -3.93 -8.47 11.46
C ALA A 183 -5.36 -8.31 11.98
N ASP A 184 -5.51 -7.92 13.26
CA ASP A 184 -6.82 -7.65 13.85
C ASP A 184 -7.34 -6.25 13.44
N ALA A 185 -8.60 -5.95 13.80
CA ALA A 185 -9.23 -4.67 13.51
C ALA A 185 -8.57 -3.46 14.22
N ASN A 186 -7.64 -3.70 15.13
CA ASN A 186 -6.82 -2.68 15.79
C ASN A 186 -5.41 -2.54 15.18
N GLY A 187 -5.12 -3.28 14.09
CA GLY A 187 -3.82 -3.27 13.43
C GLY A 187 -2.73 -4.04 14.17
N ASN A 188 -3.08 -4.86 15.17
CA ASN A 188 -2.11 -5.73 15.83
C ASN A 188 -1.92 -7.00 15.01
N GLN A 189 -0.66 -7.39 14.82
CA GLN A 189 -0.33 -8.66 14.20
C GLN A 189 -0.61 -9.81 15.15
N LYS A 190 -1.46 -10.75 14.73
CA LYS A 190 -1.83 -11.95 15.49
C LYS A 190 -1.04 -13.18 15.06
N ASP A 191 -0.77 -13.28 13.76
CA ASP A 191 -0.01 -14.40 13.19
C ASP A 191 0.88 -13.91 12.06
N LEU A 192 2.00 -14.63 11.87
CA LEU A 192 2.98 -14.38 10.84
C LEU A 192 3.67 -15.67 10.44
N THR A 193 3.41 -16.13 9.21
CA THR A 193 4.02 -17.33 8.66
C THR A 193 4.67 -17.07 7.31
N VAL A 194 5.73 -17.81 6.99
CA VAL A 194 6.37 -17.77 5.67
C VAL A 194 5.59 -18.72 4.76
N ARG A 195 5.05 -18.19 3.66
CA ARG A 195 4.41 -19.00 2.63
C ARG A 195 5.35 -19.42 1.52
N GLU A 196 6.25 -18.51 1.16
CA GLU A 196 7.14 -18.72 0.02
C GLU A 196 8.41 -17.90 0.21
N GLU A 197 9.57 -18.45 -0.15
CA GLU A 197 10.85 -17.73 -0.18
C GLU A 197 11.65 -18.05 -1.45
N GLU A 198 12.32 -17.05 -1.99
CA GLU A 198 13.19 -17.18 -3.13
C GLU A 198 14.51 -16.40 -2.89
N PRO A 199 15.67 -17.01 -3.05
CA PRO A 199 15.90 -18.42 -3.33
C PRO A 199 15.61 -19.30 -2.11
N PRO A 200 15.09 -20.54 -2.32
CA PRO A 200 14.77 -21.43 -1.22
C PRO A 200 16.03 -21.91 -0.49
N GLY A 201 15.93 -22.16 0.81
CA GLY A 201 17.00 -22.72 1.63
C GLY A 201 18.09 -21.74 2.05
N PHE A 202 17.95 -20.44 1.78
CA PHE A 202 18.88 -19.41 2.25
C PHE A 202 18.46 -18.77 3.58
N GLY A 203 17.32 -19.16 4.15
CA GLY A 203 16.81 -18.64 5.41
C GLY A 203 16.26 -17.21 5.28
N VAL A 204 15.96 -16.76 4.06
CA VAL A 204 15.40 -15.42 3.80
C VAL A 204 14.02 -15.28 4.44
N GLY A 205 13.24 -16.38 4.41
CA GLY A 205 11.92 -16.43 5.06
C GLY A 205 12.01 -16.27 6.57
N THR A 206 12.94 -16.97 7.24
CA THR A 206 13.18 -16.82 8.69
C THR A 206 13.59 -15.38 9.00
N ALA A 207 14.53 -14.84 8.23
CA ALA A 207 14.98 -13.46 8.39
C ALA A 207 13.85 -12.44 8.24
N ALA A 208 12.99 -12.62 7.22
CA ALA A 208 11.83 -11.77 7.04
C ALA A 208 10.85 -11.89 8.22
N LYS A 209 10.59 -13.10 8.70
CA LYS A 209 9.74 -13.32 9.87
C LYS A 209 10.25 -12.58 11.10
N ASP A 210 11.55 -12.61 11.38
CA ASP A 210 12.16 -11.90 12.50
C ASP A 210 12.02 -10.37 12.35
N VAL A 211 12.27 -9.86 11.14
CA VAL A 211 12.12 -8.41 10.83
C VAL A 211 10.69 -7.94 11.03
N PHE A 212 9.71 -8.72 10.57
CA PHE A 212 8.30 -8.33 10.62
C PHE A 212 7.57 -8.78 11.89
N ALA A 213 8.24 -9.48 12.84
CA ALA A 213 7.63 -9.97 14.07
C ALA A 213 6.93 -8.89 14.90
N LYS A 214 7.41 -7.64 14.83
CA LYS A 214 6.86 -6.48 15.54
C LYS A 214 6.21 -5.45 14.64
N ALA A 215 5.91 -5.82 13.41
CA ALA A 215 5.28 -4.91 12.47
C ALA A 215 3.93 -4.39 12.98
N ARG A 216 3.63 -3.14 12.62
CA ARG A 216 2.33 -2.50 12.89
C ARG A 216 1.62 -2.27 11.56
N TRP A 217 0.30 -2.39 11.61
CA TRP A 217 -0.53 -2.35 10.42
C TRP A 217 -1.64 -1.31 10.59
N ILE A 218 -1.91 -0.55 9.54
CA ILE A 218 -3.26 -0.06 9.35
C ILE A 218 -4.11 -1.30 9.11
N PRO A 219 -5.21 -1.55 9.85
CA PRO A 219 -6.02 -2.76 9.66
C PRO A 219 -6.59 -2.85 8.24
N GLY A 220 -7.04 -4.02 7.84
CA GLY A 220 -7.84 -4.18 6.62
C GLY A 220 -9.20 -3.49 6.75
N PHE A 221 -9.76 -3.04 5.62
CA PHE A 221 -11.07 -2.39 5.61
C PHE A 221 -12.03 -3.09 4.66
N ARG A 222 -13.26 -3.31 5.11
CA ARG A 222 -14.40 -3.70 4.28
C ARG A 222 -15.55 -2.73 4.51
N ASN A 223 -16.09 -2.19 3.43
CA ASN A 223 -17.19 -1.22 3.49
C ASN A 223 -16.90 -0.05 4.46
N GLY A 224 -15.65 0.45 4.42
CA GLY A 224 -15.21 1.56 5.25
C GLY A 224 -15.00 1.25 6.74
N ARG A 225 -15.08 -0.02 7.16
CA ARG A 225 -14.88 -0.45 8.55
C ARG A 225 -13.63 -1.31 8.70
N PRO A 226 -12.83 -1.12 9.76
CA PRO A 226 -11.69 -1.97 10.04
C PRO A 226 -12.15 -3.40 10.36
N VAL A 227 -11.43 -4.37 9.80
CA VAL A 227 -11.73 -5.80 9.98
C VAL A 227 -10.47 -6.59 10.27
N GLU A 228 -10.62 -7.69 11.00
CA GLU A 228 -9.60 -8.72 11.08
C GLU A 228 -9.53 -9.48 9.77
N CYS A 229 -8.32 -9.70 9.26
CA CYS A 229 -8.12 -10.46 8.02
C CYS A 229 -6.71 -11.06 7.95
N THR A 230 -6.62 -12.15 7.19
CA THR A 230 -5.34 -12.74 6.76
C THR A 230 -5.07 -12.31 5.32
N PHE A 231 -3.83 -11.90 5.04
CA PHE A 231 -3.43 -11.43 3.72
C PHE A 231 -1.97 -11.80 3.45
N ASP A 232 -1.60 -11.83 2.16
CA ASP A 232 -0.23 -12.06 1.75
C ASP A 232 0.50 -10.72 1.61
N PHE A 233 1.66 -10.64 2.26
CA PHE A 233 2.55 -9.50 2.17
C PHE A 233 3.88 -9.94 1.54
N THR A 234 4.23 -9.35 0.40
CA THR A 234 5.48 -9.66 -0.28
C THR A 234 6.54 -8.61 0.04
N THR A 235 7.70 -9.05 0.51
CA THR A 235 8.86 -8.20 0.77
C THR A 235 10.06 -8.64 -0.07
N TRP A 236 10.98 -7.71 -0.34
CA TRP A 236 12.16 -7.95 -1.17
C TRP A 236 13.41 -7.41 -0.50
N VAL A 237 14.50 -8.13 -0.71
CA VAL A 237 15.85 -7.62 -0.53
C VAL A 237 16.50 -7.52 -1.92
N VAL A 238 16.83 -6.29 -2.32
CA VAL A 238 17.54 -6.04 -3.57
C VAL A 238 18.96 -5.57 -3.27
N SER A 239 19.92 -6.05 -4.03
CA SER A 239 21.35 -5.83 -3.79
C SER A 239 21.74 -4.35 -3.68
N TRP A 240 21.05 -3.46 -4.40
CA TRP A 240 21.35 -2.03 -4.35
C TRP A 240 20.93 -1.33 -3.04
N ARG A 241 20.07 -1.99 -2.21
CA ARG A 241 19.70 -1.48 -0.87
C ARG A 241 20.72 -1.85 0.20
N ILE A 242 21.71 -2.68 -0.11
CA ILE A 242 22.78 -3.01 0.82
C ILE A 242 23.76 -1.83 0.83
N PRO A 243 24.07 -1.23 2.00
CA PRO A 243 25.06 -0.17 2.12
C PRO A 243 26.39 -0.56 1.48
N ILE A 244 27.08 0.40 0.85
CA ILE A 244 28.34 0.13 0.11
C ILE A 244 29.39 -0.46 1.06
N GLU A 245 29.40 -0.01 2.33
CA GLU A 245 30.33 -0.49 3.36
C GLU A 245 30.10 -1.96 3.75
N GLU A 246 28.94 -2.51 3.46
CA GLU A 246 28.56 -3.90 3.77
C GLU A 246 28.62 -4.81 2.52
N ARG A 247 29.01 -4.27 1.36
CA ARG A 247 29.22 -5.07 0.16
C ARG A 247 30.60 -5.72 0.22
N PRO A 248 30.71 -7.02 -0.09
CA PRO A 248 31.98 -7.73 -0.15
C PRO A 248 32.91 -7.14 -1.20
#